data_17fd207b13a7d2fed6cc50257e32f462
#
_entry.id   17fd207b13a7d2fed6cc50257e32f462
#
_cell.length_a   1.000
_cell.length_b   1.000
_cell.length_c   1.000
_cell.angle_alpha   90.00
_cell.angle_beta   90.00
_cell.angle_gamma   90.00
#
_symmetry.space_group_name_H-M   'P 1'
#
loop_
_entity.id
_entity.type
_entity.pdbx_description
1 polymer ?
#
loop_
_entity_poly.entity_id
_entity_poly.type
_entity_poly.pdbx_seq_one_letter_code
_entity_poly.pdbx_strand_id
1 'polypeptide(L)'
;NSRVTTTVTAVDQTFLITFSLAAFFFVLIVVFMLVFIYRYHHTKHPEAADIRGNTLLEIAWIVIPSFVALGMFYSGWQSYLTLQNAPKNALSVSVTAKKWAWTFSYPNGRISNILYVPLNKPVRLSLTSADVLHSFYAPAFRIKRDTVPRMTT
;
A
#
# COMPACT_ATOMS: atom_id res chain seq x y z
N ASN A 1 -7.26 2.60 20.86
CA ASN A 1 -6.33 2.32 19.75
C ASN A 1 -5.32 3.47 19.65
N SER A 2 -4.23 3.38 20.43
CA SER A 2 -3.10 4.31 20.32
C SER A 2 -2.43 4.08 18.96
N ARG A 3 -2.52 5.05 18.06
CA ARG A 3 -1.83 5.03 16.77
C ARG A 3 -0.34 5.09 17.04
N VAL A 4 0.38 4.04 16.64
CA VAL A 4 1.79 3.86 16.98
C VAL A 4 2.68 4.91 16.30
N THR A 5 2.31 5.38 15.09
CA THR A 5 3.05 6.44 14.35
C THR A 5 2.14 7.16 13.36
N THR A 6 2.59 8.34 12.87
CA THR A 6 1.93 9.05 11.76
C THR A 6 1.91 8.26 10.47
N THR A 7 2.92 7.42 10.23
CA THR A 7 3.02 6.53 9.06
C THR A 7 1.92 5.47 9.04
N VAL A 8 1.58 4.89 10.21
CA VAL A 8 0.47 3.93 10.35
C VAL A 8 -0.84 4.55 9.87
N THR A 9 -1.11 5.80 10.25
CA THR A 9 -2.34 6.48 9.83
C THR A 9 -2.39 6.66 8.31
N ALA A 10 -1.31 7.10 7.69
CA ALA A 10 -1.25 7.32 6.24
C ALA A 10 -1.47 6.00 5.47
N VAL A 11 -0.81 4.93 5.89
CA VAL A 11 -0.95 3.60 5.26
C VAL A 11 -2.36 3.05 5.44
N ASP A 12 -2.91 3.10 6.67
CA ASP A 12 -4.25 2.58 6.95
C ASP A 12 -5.34 3.37 6.21
N GLN A 13 -5.21 4.68 6.07
CA GLN A 13 -6.14 5.50 5.28
C GLN A 13 -6.08 5.14 3.79
N THR A 14 -4.88 5.04 3.22
CA THR A 14 -4.72 4.64 1.81
C THR A 14 -5.28 3.25 1.57
N PHE A 15 -5.04 2.30 2.47
CA PHE A 15 -5.60 0.96 2.40
C PHE A 15 -7.13 0.99 2.43
N LEU A 16 -7.73 1.73 3.37
CA LEU A 16 -9.19 1.82 3.49
C LEU A 16 -9.83 2.45 2.26
N ILE A 17 -9.25 3.51 1.71
CA ILE A 17 -9.73 4.13 0.47
C ILE A 17 -9.69 3.13 -0.68
N THR A 18 -8.54 2.49 -0.89
CA THR A 18 -8.35 1.50 -1.96
C THR A 18 -9.30 0.32 -1.83
N PHE A 19 -9.41 -0.24 -0.61
CA PHE A 19 -10.30 -1.37 -0.34
C PHE A 19 -11.77 -1.00 -0.54
N SER A 20 -12.19 0.17 -0.03
CA SER A 20 -13.58 0.62 -0.17
C SER A 20 -13.97 0.85 -1.63
N LEU A 21 -13.08 1.44 -2.44
CA LEU A 21 -13.31 1.63 -3.86
C LEU A 21 -13.37 0.29 -4.60
N ALA A 22 -12.45 -0.63 -4.31
CA ALA A 22 -12.46 -1.96 -4.91
C ALA A 22 -13.74 -2.74 -4.55
N ALA A 23 -14.13 -2.71 -3.29
CA ALA A 23 -15.36 -3.35 -2.81
C ALA A 23 -16.61 -2.72 -3.45
N PHE A 24 -16.65 -1.39 -3.58
CA PHE A 24 -17.74 -0.69 -4.25
C PHE A 24 -17.91 -1.14 -5.71
N PHE A 25 -16.83 -1.11 -6.49
CA PHE A 25 -16.90 -1.54 -7.90
C PHE A 25 -17.21 -3.03 -8.03
N PHE A 26 -16.66 -3.88 -7.15
CA PHE A 26 -16.98 -5.30 -7.15
C PHE A 26 -18.48 -5.53 -6.92
N VAL A 27 -19.05 -4.92 -5.89
CA VAL A 27 -20.49 -5.05 -5.57
C VAL A 27 -21.33 -4.48 -6.72
N LEU A 28 -20.97 -3.33 -7.26
CA LEU A 28 -21.66 -2.71 -8.38
C LEU A 28 -21.73 -3.63 -9.59
N ILE A 29 -20.61 -4.23 -9.99
CA ILE A 29 -20.53 -5.14 -11.13
C ILE A 29 -21.36 -6.41 -10.87
N VAL A 30 -21.23 -7.00 -9.68
CA VAL A 30 -21.99 -8.20 -9.31
C VAL A 30 -23.51 -7.93 -9.33
N VAL A 31 -23.91 -6.78 -8.77
CA VAL A 31 -25.34 -6.39 -8.78
C VAL A 31 -25.85 -6.21 -10.22
N PHE A 32 -25.14 -5.49 -11.07
CA PHE A 32 -25.52 -5.35 -12.48
C PHE A 32 -25.59 -6.71 -13.19
N MET A 33 -24.60 -7.56 -12.98
CA MET A 33 -24.57 -8.91 -13.54
C MET A 33 -25.82 -9.70 -13.15
N LEU A 34 -26.13 -9.75 -11.86
CA LEU A 34 -27.31 -10.49 -11.36
C LEU A 34 -28.61 -9.90 -11.88
N VAL A 35 -28.75 -8.57 -11.91
CA VAL A 35 -29.92 -7.88 -12.46
C VAL A 35 -30.09 -8.21 -13.93
N PHE A 36 -29.02 -8.19 -14.72
CA PHE A 36 -29.11 -8.49 -16.16
C PHE A 36 -29.42 -9.96 -16.41
N ILE A 37 -28.81 -10.90 -15.67
CA ILE A 37 -29.14 -12.33 -15.77
C ILE A 37 -30.63 -12.54 -15.46
N TYR A 38 -31.16 -11.94 -14.42
CA TYR A 38 -32.55 -12.11 -14.03
C TYR A 38 -33.50 -11.43 -15.00
N ARG A 39 -33.19 -10.20 -15.45
CA ARG A 39 -34.06 -9.38 -16.29
C ARG A 39 -34.08 -9.87 -17.75
N TYR A 40 -32.93 -10.25 -18.28
CA TYR A 40 -32.73 -10.64 -19.67
C TYR A 40 -32.53 -12.15 -19.87
N HIS A 41 -33.06 -12.96 -18.96
CA HIS A 41 -33.02 -14.41 -19.08
C HIS A 41 -33.71 -14.86 -20.36
N HIS A 42 -33.19 -15.90 -21.03
CA HIS A 42 -33.68 -16.39 -22.34
C HIS A 42 -35.17 -16.73 -22.37
N THR A 43 -35.78 -17.15 -21.26
CA THR A 43 -37.21 -17.41 -21.18
C THR A 43 -38.08 -16.15 -21.29
N LYS A 44 -37.51 -14.96 -20.93
CA LYS A 44 -38.21 -13.67 -21.02
C LYS A 44 -37.86 -12.92 -22.32
N HIS A 45 -36.69 -13.19 -22.89
CA HIS A 45 -36.15 -12.58 -24.09
C HIS A 45 -35.54 -13.67 -24.98
N PRO A 46 -36.39 -14.46 -25.71
CA PRO A 46 -35.90 -15.55 -26.54
C PRO A 46 -35.11 -15.09 -27.76
N GLU A 47 -35.37 -13.88 -28.24
CA GLU A 47 -34.63 -13.26 -29.33
C GLU A 47 -33.64 -12.23 -28.79
N ALA A 48 -32.39 -12.29 -29.25
CA ALA A 48 -31.36 -11.31 -28.90
C ALA A 48 -31.62 -9.97 -29.58
N ALA A 49 -31.61 -8.87 -28.83
CA ALA A 49 -31.68 -7.53 -29.43
C ALA A 49 -30.32 -7.15 -30.02
N ASP A 50 -30.30 -6.64 -31.24
CA ASP A 50 -29.09 -6.03 -31.81
C ASP A 50 -28.89 -4.63 -31.20
N ILE A 51 -27.99 -4.57 -30.20
CA ILE A 51 -27.69 -3.32 -29.49
C ILE A 51 -26.47 -2.68 -30.14
N ARG A 52 -26.69 -1.52 -30.77
CA ARG A 52 -25.58 -0.69 -31.28
C ARG A 52 -24.79 -0.06 -30.13
N GLY A 53 -23.49 0.13 -30.34
CA GLY A 53 -22.62 0.80 -29.37
C GLY A 53 -23.08 2.22 -29.02
N ASN A 54 -22.75 2.66 -27.82
CA ASN A 54 -23.03 4.03 -27.33
C ASN A 54 -21.73 4.69 -26.96
N THR A 55 -21.23 5.57 -27.80
CA THR A 55 -19.94 6.27 -27.62
C THR A 55 -19.86 7.06 -26.31
N LEU A 56 -20.98 7.67 -25.85
CA LEU A 56 -21.02 8.38 -24.60
C LEU A 56 -20.79 7.43 -23.40
N LEU A 57 -21.44 6.27 -23.43
CA LEU A 57 -21.27 5.22 -22.41
C LEU A 57 -19.84 4.66 -22.44
N GLU A 58 -19.27 4.47 -23.64
CA GLU A 58 -17.89 4.01 -23.82
C GLU A 58 -16.89 5.00 -23.21
N ILE A 59 -17.04 6.28 -23.49
CA ILE A 59 -16.22 7.33 -22.89
C ILE A 59 -16.40 7.34 -21.36
N ALA A 60 -17.62 7.23 -20.87
CA ALA A 60 -17.90 7.31 -19.42
C ALA A 60 -17.20 6.19 -18.64
N TRP A 61 -17.27 4.94 -19.10
CA TRP A 61 -16.62 3.83 -18.38
C TRP A 61 -15.09 3.79 -18.53
N ILE A 62 -14.52 4.54 -19.46
CA ILE A 62 -13.06 4.76 -19.55
C ILE A 62 -12.65 5.91 -18.62
N VAL A 63 -13.33 7.05 -18.76
CA VAL A 63 -12.93 8.29 -18.10
C VAL A 63 -13.14 8.23 -16.58
N ILE A 64 -14.30 7.76 -16.13
CA ILE A 64 -14.62 7.72 -14.69
C ILE A 64 -13.64 6.82 -13.90
N PRO A 65 -13.38 5.55 -14.28
CA PRO A 65 -12.40 4.73 -13.59
C PRO A 65 -10.98 5.27 -13.70
N SER A 66 -10.61 5.92 -14.80
CA SER A 66 -9.30 6.54 -14.96
C SER A 66 -9.07 7.67 -13.95
N PHE A 67 -10.05 8.53 -13.71
CA PHE A 67 -9.95 9.56 -12.67
C PHE A 67 -9.88 8.95 -11.26
N VAL A 68 -10.64 7.88 -11.00
CA VAL A 68 -10.55 7.15 -9.73
C VAL A 68 -9.14 6.57 -9.54
N ALA A 69 -8.58 5.93 -10.58
CA ALA A 69 -7.23 5.37 -10.53
C ALA A 69 -6.16 6.45 -10.29
N LEU A 70 -6.27 7.62 -10.92
CA LEU A 70 -5.38 8.75 -10.67
C LEU A 70 -5.48 9.27 -9.24
N GLY A 71 -6.69 9.33 -8.67
CA GLY A 71 -6.89 9.71 -7.26
C GLY A 71 -6.27 8.70 -6.29
N MET A 72 -6.41 7.40 -6.57
CA MET A 72 -5.76 6.34 -5.80
C MET A 72 -4.24 6.41 -5.90
N PHE A 73 -3.70 6.62 -7.10
CA PHE A 73 -2.27 6.82 -7.31
C PHE A 73 -1.75 8.01 -6.50
N TYR A 74 -2.43 9.15 -6.54
CA TYR A 74 -2.03 10.33 -5.78
C TYR A 74 -2.01 10.08 -4.28
N SER A 75 -3.03 9.41 -3.73
CA SER A 75 -3.09 9.03 -2.31
C SER A 75 -1.93 8.10 -1.92
N GLY A 76 -1.67 7.07 -2.74
CA GLY A 76 -0.54 6.14 -2.54
C GLY A 76 0.82 6.83 -2.62
N TRP A 77 0.98 7.77 -3.57
CA TRP A 77 2.19 8.56 -3.73
C TRP A 77 2.50 9.42 -2.49
N GLN A 78 1.49 10.10 -1.95
CA GLN A 78 1.64 10.88 -0.72
C GLN A 78 2.04 10.01 0.48
N SER A 79 1.43 8.85 0.63
CA SER A 79 1.78 7.88 1.68
C SER A 79 3.22 7.36 1.50
N TYR A 80 3.63 7.06 0.27
CA TYR A 80 4.98 6.66 -0.06
C TYR A 80 6.01 7.74 0.31
N LEU A 81 5.76 9.00 -0.05
CA LEU A 81 6.64 10.11 0.31
C LEU A 81 6.78 10.28 1.83
N THR A 82 5.70 10.07 2.57
CA THR A 82 5.72 10.11 4.05
C THR A 82 6.64 9.04 4.64
N LEU A 83 6.67 7.85 4.04
CA LEU A 83 7.55 6.75 4.46
C LEU A 83 9.02 6.98 4.08
N GLN A 84 9.28 7.64 2.94
CA GLN A 84 10.64 7.88 2.45
C GLN A 84 11.34 9.05 3.13
N ASN A 85 10.60 10.07 3.52
CA ASN A 85 11.15 11.33 4.01
C ASN A 85 11.16 11.37 5.54
N ALA A 86 12.26 10.91 6.15
CA ALA A 86 12.46 11.13 7.58
C ALA A 86 12.90 12.58 7.84
N PRO A 87 12.39 13.24 8.90
CA PRO A 87 12.84 14.56 9.32
C PRO A 87 14.35 14.62 9.55
N LYS A 88 14.95 15.81 9.35
CA LYS A 88 16.41 16.01 9.52
C LYS A 88 16.92 15.68 10.93
N ASN A 89 16.06 15.83 11.94
CA ASN A 89 16.37 15.53 13.35
C ASN A 89 16.04 14.08 13.75
N ALA A 90 15.81 13.19 12.80
CA ALA A 90 15.54 11.78 13.09
C ALA A 90 16.79 11.07 13.61
N LEU A 91 16.62 10.20 14.62
CA LEU A 91 17.66 9.30 15.07
C LEU A 91 17.97 8.30 13.94
N SER A 92 19.22 8.33 13.43
CA SER A 92 19.65 7.41 12.40
C SER A 92 20.17 6.12 13.02
N VAL A 93 19.60 4.97 12.65
CA VAL A 93 20.03 3.64 13.06
C VAL A 93 20.38 2.82 11.84
N SER A 94 21.60 2.31 11.76
CA SER A 94 22.02 1.39 10.72
C SER A 94 21.58 -0.02 11.07
N VAL A 95 20.92 -0.69 10.14
CA VAL A 95 20.38 -2.04 10.32
C VAL A 95 21.06 -2.97 9.33
N THR A 96 21.77 -3.97 9.84
CA THR A 96 22.44 -4.99 9.03
C THR A 96 21.75 -6.33 9.25
N ALA A 97 21.25 -6.88 8.16
CA ALA A 97 20.68 -8.23 8.10
C ALA A 97 21.77 -9.25 7.74
N LYS A 98 21.76 -10.40 8.39
CA LYS A 98 22.54 -11.59 8.00
C LYS A 98 21.79 -12.85 8.41
N LYS A 99 22.11 -14.00 7.82
CA LYS A 99 21.57 -15.29 8.25
C LYS A 99 21.90 -15.48 9.73
N TRP A 100 20.97 -15.45 10.35
CA TRP A 100 19.88 -15.64 11.27
C TRP A 100 19.89 -14.54 12.33
N ALA A 101 20.38 -13.33 11.98
CA ALA A 101 20.46 -12.23 12.93
C ALA A 101 20.24 -10.86 12.30
N TRP A 102 19.71 -9.95 13.11
CA TRP A 102 19.64 -8.52 12.86
C TRP A 102 20.59 -7.79 13.78
N THR A 103 21.30 -6.82 13.25
CA THR A 103 22.22 -5.97 14.03
C THR A 103 21.82 -4.52 13.85
N PHE A 104 21.64 -3.82 14.96
CA PHE A 104 21.27 -2.40 15.02
C PHE A 104 22.44 -1.61 15.58
N SER A 105 22.98 -0.69 14.76
CA SER A 105 24.11 0.18 15.14
C SER A 105 23.64 1.61 15.28
N TYR A 106 23.91 2.21 16.44
CA TYR A 106 23.46 3.55 16.81
C TYR A 106 24.60 4.59 16.69
N PRO A 107 24.28 5.89 16.52
CA PRO A 107 25.29 6.95 16.39
C PRO A 107 26.24 7.08 17.60
N ASN A 108 25.82 6.64 18.78
CA ASN A 108 26.65 6.63 20.01
C ASN A 108 27.60 5.42 20.09
N GLY A 109 27.73 4.63 19.02
CA GLY A 109 28.59 3.44 18.98
C GLY A 109 27.97 2.18 19.61
N ARG A 110 26.76 2.26 20.18
CA ARG A 110 26.06 1.08 20.69
C ARG A 110 25.64 0.15 19.56
N ILE A 111 25.87 -1.14 19.76
CA ILE A 111 25.41 -2.22 18.88
C ILE A 111 24.48 -3.14 19.66
N SER A 112 23.38 -3.59 19.04
CA SER A 112 22.39 -4.47 19.66
C SER A 112 21.75 -5.39 18.63
N ASN A 113 21.24 -6.53 19.06
CA ASN A 113 20.36 -7.41 18.28
C ASN A 113 18.86 -7.10 18.46
N ILE A 114 18.53 -6.14 19.33
CA ILE A 114 17.18 -5.63 19.55
C ILE A 114 17.16 -4.16 19.17
N LEU A 115 16.11 -3.76 18.42
CA LEU A 115 15.91 -2.37 18.05
C LEU A 115 15.31 -1.59 19.23
N TYR A 116 16.08 -0.64 19.75
CA TYR A 116 15.62 0.32 20.75
C TYR A 116 15.36 1.67 20.09
N VAL A 117 14.17 2.17 20.22
CA VAL A 117 13.76 3.47 19.67
C VAL A 117 13.19 4.38 20.76
N PRO A 118 13.47 5.68 20.72
CA PRO A 118 12.91 6.63 21.66
C PRO A 118 11.42 6.83 21.40
N LEU A 119 10.64 7.01 22.45
CA LEU A 119 9.24 7.34 22.35
C LEU A 119 9.06 8.74 21.75
N ASN A 120 8.07 8.91 20.87
CA ASN A 120 7.68 10.19 20.26
C ASN A 120 8.82 10.94 19.52
N LYS A 121 9.81 10.22 19.00
CA LYS A 121 10.86 10.81 18.17
C LYS A 121 10.92 10.11 16.81
N PRO A 122 11.19 10.84 15.74
CA PRO A 122 11.38 10.23 14.43
C PRO A 122 12.68 9.42 14.41
N VAL A 123 12.61 8.25 13.76
CA VAL A 123 13.75 7.34 13.59
C VAL A 123 13.90 7.02 12.11
N ARG A 124 15.12 7.12 11.60
CA ARG A 124 15.50 6.67 10.26
C ARG A 124 16.24 5.36 10.36
N LEU A 125 15.75 4.34 9.70
CA LEU A 125 16.43 3.07 9.57
C LEU A 125 17.12 3.02 8.20
N SER A 126 18.44 2.80 8.19
CA SER A 126 19.21 2.56 6.98
C SER A 126 19.50 1.06 6.89
N LEU A 127 18.85 0.39 5.95
CA LEU A 127 18.83 -1.07 5.89
C LEU A 127 19.85 -1.57 4.87
N THR A 128 20.64 -2.58 5.24
CA THR A 128 21.55 -3.28 4.35
C THR A 128 21.62 -4.76 4.69
N SER A 129 22.14 -5.57 3.78
CA SER A 129 22.38 -6.98 4.03
C SER A 129 23.86 -7.33 3.87
N ALA A 130 24.36 -8.19 4.75
CA ALA A 130 25.73 -8.70 4.71
C ALA A 130 25.89 -9.96 3.83
N ASP A 131 24.82 -10.67 3.50
CA ASP A 131 24.86 -11.95 2.77
C ASP A 131 23.83 -12.02 1.62
N VAL A 132 22.57 -12.32 1.89
CA VAL A 132 21.51 -12.50 0.92
C VAL A 132 20.38 -11.47 1.11
N LEU A 133 19.38 -11.52 0.25
CA LEU A 133 18.17 -10.70 0.41
C LEU A 133 17.42 -11.10 1.70
N HIS A 134 17.11 -10.11 2.53
CA HIS A 134 16.22 -10.24 3.69
C HIS A 134 15.12 -9.20 3.61
N SER A 135 14.10 -9.33 4.45
CA SER A 135 13.04 -8.33 4.57
C SER A 135 12.85 -7.92 6.02
N PHE A 136 13.04 -6.64 6.30
CA PHE A 136 12.75 -6.05 7.60
C PHE A 136 11.24 -5.83 7.71
N TYR A 137 10.60 -6.51 8.65
CA TYR A 137 9.15 -6.45 8.83
C TYR A 137 8.78 -6.05 10.25
N ALA A 138 8.12 -4.91 10.37
CA ALA A 138 7.61 -4.38 11.64
C ALA A 138 6.11 -4.03 11.50
N PRO A 139 5.20 -5.01 11.66
CA PRO A 139 3.77 -4.85 11.36
C PRO A 139 3.09 -3.78 12.21
N ALA A 140 3.50 -3.59 13.47
CA ALA A 140 2.96 -2.55 14.33
C ALA A 140 3.17 -1.13 13.78
N PHE A 141 4.23 -0.94 12.98
CA PHE A 141 4.56 0.33 12.31
C PHE A 141 4.13 0.37 10.84
N ARG A 142 3.50 -0.70 10.31
CA ARG A 142 3.14 -0.86 8.89
C ARG A 142 4.36 -0.78 7.96
N ILE A 143 5.54 -1.21 8.43
CA ILE A 143 6.77 -1.17 7.66
C ILE A 143 7.13 -2.59 7.23
N LYS A 144 7.37 -2.74 5.92
CA LYS A 144 8.04 -3.89 5.32
C LYS A 144 9.00 -3.36 4.26
N ARG A 145 10.29 -3.66 4.40
CA ARG A 145 11.33 -3.17 3.50
C ARG A 145 12.38 -4.24 3.27
N ASP A 146 12.74 -4.44 2.01
CA ASP A 146 13.79 -5.40 1.67
C ASP A 146 15.18 -4.81 1.93
N THR A 147 16.08 -5.66 2.45
CA THR A 147 17.49 -5.35 2.67
C THR A 147 18.30 -6.10 1.62
N VAL A 148 18.92 -5.35 0.73
CA VAL A 148 19.64 -5.89 -0.43
C VAL A 148 21.15 -5.83 -0.17
N PRO A 149 21.92 -6.88 -0.49
CA PRO A 149 23.38 -6.84 -0.41
C PRO A 149 23.96 -5.70 -1.26
N ARG A 150 24.92 -4.97 -0.70
CA ARG A 150 25.63 -3.84 -1.35
C ARG A 150 24.76 -2.62 -1.66
N MET A 151 23.49 -2.59 -1.20
CA MET A 151 22.61 -1.43 -1.29
C MET A 151 22.18 -0.99 0.09
N THR A 152 21.93 0.31 0.25
CA THR A 152 21.27 0.87 1.43
C THR A 152 19.87 1.32 1.03
N THR A 153 18.87 0.77 1.70
CA THR A 153 17.46 1.09 1.48
C THR A 153 16.83 1.71 2.72
#